data_0e9173144a93294bed0d3250cef918c9
#
_entry.id   0e9173144a93294bed0d3250cef918c9
#
_cell.length_a   1.000
_cell.length_b   1.000
_cell.length_c   1.000
_cell.angle_alpha   90.00
_cell.angle_beta   90.00
_cell.angle_gamma   90.00
#
_symmetry.space_group_name_H-M   'P 1'
#
loop_
_entity.id
_entity.type
_entity.pdbx_description
1 polymer ?
#
loop_
_entity_poly.entity_id
_entity_poly.type
_entity_poly.pdbx_seq_one_letter_code
_entity_poly.pdbx_strand_id
1 'polypeptide(L)'
;SKKDFLKGAKIAYETIITDFSDSDNKLTRSKPLLSKKIYEQFNNALQERSKRGHLAEITFIGIDSANIKDHKKIGKVLQVTVNFVGEVITCIKDKDKKIISGDPEKIKKIYDTWVFSRDISTNNPNWHLVDTLT
;
A
#
# COMPACT_ATOMS: atom_id res chain seq x y z
N SER A 1 8.32 -18.24 8.08
CA SER A 1 9.69 -17.92 7.74
C SER A 1 9.82 -16.51 7.15
N LYS A 2 11.01 -15.99 7.15
CA LYS A 2 11.31 -14.68 6.52
C LYS A 2 10.92 -14.65 5.06
N LYS A 3 11.22 -15.72 4.32
CA LYS A 3 10.91 -15.83 2.90
C LYS A 3 9.40 -15.81 2.65
N ASP A 4 8.64 -16.56 3.44
CA ASP A 4 7.18 -16.61 3.33
C ASP A 4 6.54 -15.28 3.70
N PHE A 5 7.06 -14.64 4.74
CA PHE A 5 6.59 -13.31 5.13
C PHE A 5 6.79 -12.31 4.00
N LEU A 6 7.99 -12.24 3.41
CA LEU A 6 8.29 -11.29 2.33
C LEU A 6 7.45 -11.56 1.09
N LYS A 7 7.16 -12.82 0.78
CA LYS A 7 6.26 -13.16 -0.32
C LYS A 7 4.86 -12.56 -0.10
N GLY A 8 4.33 -12.73 1.11
CA GLY A 8 3.03 -12.16 1.48
C GLY A 8 3.05 -10.64 1.50
N ALA A 9 4.12 -10.04 2.02
CA ALA A 9 4.28 -8.59 2.08
C ALA A 9 4.32 -7.95 0.68
N LYS A 10 4.98 -8.60 -0.28
CA LYS A 10 5.02 -8.14 -1.68
C LYS A 10 3.63 -8.17 -2.31
N ILE A 11 2.86 -9.23 -2.06
CA ILE A 11 1.48 -9.34 -2.58
C ILE A 11 0.62 -8.24 -1.97
N ALA A 12 0.75 -8.00 -0.66
CA ALA A 12 0.02 -6.93 0.02
C ALA A 12 0.38 -5.55 -0.54
N TYR A 13 1.67 -5.30 -0.77
CA TYR A 13 2.15 -4.03 -1.31
C TYR A 13 1.54 -3.74 -2.68
N GLU A 14 1.61 -4.69 -3.60
CA GLU A 14 1.00 -4.53 -4.93
C GLU A 14 -0.51 -4.27 -4.83
N THR A 15 -1.21 -5.06 -4.02
CA THR A 15 -2.66 -4.92 -3.84
C THR A 15 -3.04 -3.54 -3.30
N ILE A 16 -2.34 -3.08 -2.27
CA ILE A 16 -2.63 -1.81 -1.61
C ILE A 16 -2.30 -0.63 -2.51
N ILE A 17 -1.13 -0.63 -3.15
CA ILE A 17 -0.74 0.44 -4.08
C ILE A 17 -1.73 0.51 -5.24
N THR A 18 -2.12 -0.62 -5.80
CA THR A 18 -3.07 -0.68 -6.90
C THR A 18 -4.44 -0.12 -6.49
N ASP A 19 -4.97 -0.56 -5.35
CA ASP A 19 -6.26 -0.08 -4.86
C ASP A 19 -6.24 1.43 -4.55
N PHE A 20 -5.18 1.90 -3.89
CA PHE A 20 -5.06 3.30 -3.53
C PHE A 20 -4.96 4.21 -4.75
N SER A 21 -4.39 3.71 -5.83
CA SER A 21 -4.14 4.48 -7.05
C SER A 21 -5.16 4.18 -8.16
N ASP A 22 -6.21 3.42 -7.85
CA ASP A 22 -7.26 3.08 -8.80
C ASP A 22 -8.32 4.20 -8.86
N SER A 23 -8.94 4.32 -10.03
CA SER A 23 -9.96 5.34 -10.29
C SER A 23 -11.26 5.17 -9.52
N ASP A 24 -11.56 3.96 -9.03
CA ASP A 24 -12.80 3.69 -8.31
C ASP A 24 -12.84 4.27 -6.88
N ASN A 25 -11.69 4.70 -6.36
CA ASN A 25 -11.56 5.28 -5.02
C ASN A 25 -12.05 4.35 -3.90
N LYS A 26 -11.85 3.04 -4.08
CA LYS A 26 -12.26 2.02 -3.12
C LYS A 26 -11.08 1.14 -2.74
N LEU A 27 -11.09 0.68 -1.49
CA LEU A 27 -10.04 -0.19 -0.94
C LEU A 27 -10.57 -1.63 -0.78
N THR A 28 -11.38 -2.11 -1.71
CA THR A 28 -12.10 -3.37 -1.57
C THR A 28 -11.19 -4.57 -1.33
N ARG A 29 -10.12 -4.69 -2.12
CA ARG A 29 -9.18 -5.81 -1.98
C ARG A 29 -8.20 -5.60 -0.83
N SER A 30 -7.89 -4.34 -0.52
CA SER A 30 -6.91 -4.00 0.51
C SER A 30 -7.47 -4.04 1.91
N LYS A 31 -8.77 -3.86 2.09
CA LYS A 31 -9.40 -3.74 3.41
C LYS A 31 -9.00 -4.84 4.39
N PRO A 32 -9.02 -6.14 4.02
CA PRO A 32 -8.61 -7.19 4.95
C PRO A 32 -7.11 -7.18 5.29
N LEU A 33 -6.30 -6.41 4.55
CA LEU A 33 -4.86 -6.30 4.76
C LEU A 33 -4.47 -5.09 5.61
N LEU A 34 -5.45 -4.25 6.00
CA LEU A 34 -5.21 -2.98 6.67
C LEU A 34 -5.74 -3.02 8.09
N SER A 35 -5.00 -2.39 9.03
CA SER A 35 -5.56 -2.09 10.33
C SER A 35 -6.70 -1.09 10.16
N LYS A 36 -7.59 -1.02 11.15
CA LYS A 36 -8.70 -0.06 11.13
C LYS A 36 -8.20 1.37 10.97
N LYS A 37 -7.16 1.73 11.68
CA LYS A 37 -6.55 3.07 11.60
C LYS A 37 -6.07 3.40 10.19
N ILE A 38 -5.33 2.49 9.57
CA ILE A 38 -4.80 2.70 8.21
C ILE A 38 -5.92 2.71 7.19
N TYR A 39 -6.91 1.83 7.34
CA TYR A 39 -8.07 1.85 6.45
C TYR A 39 -8.76 3.22 6.49
N GLU A 40 -8.99 3.76 7.67
CA GLU A 40 -9.64 5.06 7.83
C GLU A 40 -8.81 6.18 7.20
N GLN A 41 -7.49 6.19 7.42
CA GLN A 41 -6.59 7.18 6.82
C GLN A 41 -6.61 7.13 5.30
N PHE A 42 -6.49 5.94 4.73
CA PHE A 42 -6.47 5.76 3.28
C PHE A 42 -7.83 6.09 2.66
N ASN A 43 -8.91 5.64 3.30
CA ASN A 43 -10.25 5.92 2.81
C ASN A 43 -10.56 7.42 2.81
N ASN A 44 -10.14 8.13 3.87
CA ASN A 44 -10.32 9.59 3.93
C ASN A 44 -9.57 10.29 2.79
N ALA A 45 -8.35 9.87 2.49
CA ALA A 45 -7.57 10.42 1.38
C ALA A 45 -8.25 10.17 0.04
N LEU A 46 -8.81 8.98 -0.17
CA LEU A 46 -9.52 8.63 -1.39
C LEU A 46 -10.82 9.44 -1.52
N GLN A 47 -11.54 9.67 -0.43
CA GLN A 47 -12.76 10.48 -0.47
C GLN A 47 -12.45 11.94 -0.80
N GLU A 48 -11.36 12.50 -0.27
CA GLU A 48 -10.91 13.84 -0.62
C GLU A 48 -10.55 13.95 -2.10
N ARG A 49 -9.85 12.95 -2.63
CA ARG A 49 -9.52 12.88 -4.07
C ARG A 49 -10.79 12.85 -4.93
N SER A 50 -11.75 12.03 -4.51
CA SER A 50 -13.05 11.91 -5.20
C SER A 50 -13.80 13.23 -5.19
N LYS A 51 -13.85 13.93 -4.05
CA LYS A 51 -14.53 15.23 -3.93
C LYS A 51 -13.92 16.28 -4.84
N ARG A 52 -12.63 16.24 -5.08
CA ARG A 52 -11.95 17.16 -5.99
C ARG A 52 -12.20 16.82 -7.46
N GLY A 53 -12.87 15.70 -7.75
CA GLY A 53 -13.07 15.23 -9.10
C GLY A 53 -11.81 14.68 -9.75
N HIS A 54 -10.80 14.35 -8.94
CA HIS A 54 -9.54 13.81 -9.43
C HIS A 54 -9.66 12.32 -9.72
N LEU A 55 -9.07 11.89 -10.82
CA LEU A 55 -9.07 10.51 -11.29
C LEU A 55 -7.64 10.00 -11.28
N ALA A 56 -7.38 8.97 -10.48
CA ALA A 56 -6.08 8.32 -10.48
C ALA A 56 -6.07 7.16 -11.48
N GLU A 57 -4.93 6.99 -12.15
CA GLU A 57 -4.68 5.85 -13.04
C GLU A 57 -3.34 5.26 -12.66
N ILE A 58 -3.25 3.93 -12.62
CA ILE A 58 -2.01 3.23 -12.29
C ILE A 58 -1.85 1.97 -13.14
N THR A 59 -0.59 1.72 -13.54
CA THR A 59 -0.14 0.41 -13.96
C THR A 59 1.01 0.01 -13.02
N PHE A 60 0.82 -1.08 -12.30
CA PHE A 60 1.86 -1.62 -11.42
C PHE A 60 2.80 -2.48 -12.27
N ILE A 61 4.08 -2.10 -12.33
CA ILE A 61 5.09 -2.80 -13.13
C ILE A 61 5.70 -3.95 -12.33
N GLY A 62 6.15 -3.68 -11.11
CA GLY A 62 6.75 -4.70 -10.27
C GLY A 62 7.42 -4.13 -9.02
N ILE A 63 8.04 -5.03 -8.28
CA ILE A 63 8.80 -4.67 -7.08
C ILE A 63 10.27 -4.96 -7.35
N ASP A 64 11.09 -3.91 -7.34
CA ASP A 64 12.55 -4.05 -7.48
C ASP A 64 13.15 -4.74 -6.28
N SER A 65 12.75 -4.33 -5.08
CA SER A 65 13.26 -4.90 -3.84
C SER A 65 12.26 -4.76 -2.71
N ALA A 66 12.31 -5.73 -1.80
CA ALA A 66 11.59 -5.69 -0.54
C ALA A 66 12.53 -6.26 0.52
N ASN A 67 12.91 -5.45 1.50
CA ASN A 67 13.87 -5.83 2.52
C ASN A 67 13.33 -5.54 3.91
N ILE A 68 13.51 -6.49 4.82
CA ILE A 68 13.17 -6.27 6.22
C ILE A 68 14.21 -5.32 6.82
N LYS A 69 13.72 -4.16 7.25
CA LYS A 69 14.52 -3.14 7.91
C LYS A 69 14.66 -3.41 9.41
N ASP A 70 13.58 -3.86 10.03
CA ASP A 70 13.50 -4.08 11.47
C ASP A 70 12.41 -5.08 11.78
N HIS A 71 12.54 -5.76 12.92
CA HIS A 71 11.49 -6.60 13.46
C HIS A 71 11.54 -6.56 14.98
N LYS A 72 10.40 -6.68 15.60
CA LYS A 72 10.31 -6.72 17.07
C LYS A 72 9.07 -7.46 17.51
N LYS A 73 9.12 -7.91 18.76
CA LYS A 73 8.00 -8.55 19.42
C LYS A 73 7.63 -7.74 20.66
N ILE A 74 6.40 -7.28 20.73
CA ILE A 74 5.87 -6.55 21.88
C ILE A 74 4.71 -7.36 22.44
N GLY A 75 4.96 -8.05 23.59
CA GLY A 75 3.96 -8.99 24.12
C GLY A 75 3.71 -10.11 23.12
N LYS A 76 2.47 -10.24 22.66
CA LYS A 76 2.07 -11.24 21.67
C LYS A 76 1.92 -10.67 20.26
N VAL A 77 2.46 -9.47 20.05
CA VAL A 77 2.37 -8.79 18.75
C VAL A 77 3.74 -8.79 18.09
N LEU A 78 3.82 -9.35 16.90
CA LEU A 78 5.00 -9.27 16.04
C LEU A 78 4.84 -8.07 15.12
N GLN A 79 5.91 -7.27 15.01
CA GLN A 79 5.95 -6.17 14.04
C GLN A 79 7.17 -6.34 13.14
N VAL A 80 6.96 -6.15 11.84
CA VAL A 80 8.03 -6.21 10.85
C VAL A 80 7.94 -4.96 9.98
N THR A 81 9.06 -4.24 9.90
CA THR A 81 9.19 -3.06 9.06
C THR A 81 9.90 -3.47 7.77
N VAL A 82 9.29 -3.12 6.63
CA VAL A 82 9.77 -3.49 5.31
C VAL A 82 10.02 -2.24 4.47
N ASN A 83 11.19 -2.18 3.85
CA ASN A 83 11.48 -1.20 2.80
C ASN A 83 11.14 -1.80 1.45
N PHE A 84 10.28 -1.12 0.69
CA PHE A 84 9.93 -1.50 -0.68
C PHE A 84 10.47 -0.48 -1.67
N VAL A 85 10.94 -0.98 -2.80
CA VAL A 85 11.15 -0.17 -3.99
C VAL A 85 10.28 -0.76 -5.08
N GLY A 86 9.25 -0.02 -5.47
CA GLY A 86 8.32 -0.46 -6.52
C GLY A 86 8.52 0.34 -7.80
N GLU A 87 7.98 -0.18 -8.90
CA GLU A 87 7.94 0.52 -10.18
C GLU A 87 6.50 0.59 -10.66
N VAL A 88 6.06 1.80 -11.00
CA VAL A 88 4.70 2.08 -11.42
C VAL A 88 4.70 3.08 -12.57
N ILE A 89 3.62 3.06 -13.35
CA ILE A 89 3.25 4.16 -14.23
C ILE A 89 1.98 4.73 -13.64
N THR A 90 1.98 6.00 -13.26
CA THR A 90 0.83 6.60 -12.58
C THR A 90 0.66 8.06 -12.98
N CYS A 91 -0.59 8.50 -13.02
CA CYS A 91 -0.93 9.90 -13.14
C CYS A 91 -2.26 10.19 -12.45
N ILE A 92 -2.49 11.46 -12.18
CA ILE A 92 -3.77 11.96 -11.69
C ILE A 92 -4.29 12.97 -12.71
N LYS A 93 -5.55 12.82 -13.10
CA LYS A 93 -6.25 13.70 -14.02
C LYS A 93 -7.35 14.45 -13.29
N ASP A 94 -7.65 15.66 -13.74
CA ASP A 94 -8.82 16.38 -13.26
C ASP A 94 -10.10 15.91 -13.99
N LYS A 95 -11.23 16.51 -13.64
CA LYS A 95 -12.54 16.17 -14.25
C LYS A 95 -12.60 16.43 -15.75
N ASP A 96 -11.70 17.28 -16.27
CA ASP A 96 -11.59 17.58 -17.70
C ASP A 96 -10.56 16.70 -18.40
N LYS A 97 -10.11 15.64 -17.71
CA LYS A 97 -9.10 14.69 -18.18
C LYS A 97 -7.71 15.28 -18.40
N LYS A 98 -7.43 16.41 -17.79
CA LYS A 98 -6.13 17.04 -17.83
C LYS A 98 -5.22 16.42 -16.78
N ILE A 99 -3.97 16.12 -17.15
CA ILE A 99 -3.01 15.58 -16.22
C ILE A 99 -2.56 16.68 -15.26
N ILE A 100 -2.76 16.46 -13.96
CA ILE A 100 -2.35 17.39 -12.91
C ILE A 100 -1.18 16.88 -12.09
N SER A 101 -0.86 15.59 -12.20
CA SER A 101 0.27 14.98 -11.49
C SER A 101 0.67 13.69 -12.20
N GLY A 102 1.98 13.39 -12.16
CA GLY A 102 2.52 12.17 -12.74
C GLY A 102 2.71 12.25 -14.25
N ASP A 103 3.13 11.13 -14.86
CA ASP A 103 3.38 11.03 -16.29
C ASP A 103 2.98 9.63 -16.78
N PRO A 104 1.91 9.53 -17.61
CA PRO A 104 1.43 8.24 -18.08
C PRO A 104 2.38 7.54 -19.07
N GLU A 105 3.45 8.21 -19.51
CA GLU A 105 4.42 7.68 -20.45
C GLU A 105 5.72 7.21 -19.80
N LYS A 106 5.85 7.36 -18.47
CA LYS A 106 7.11 7.06 -17.79
C LYS A 106 6.93 6.13 -16.60
N ILE A 107 7.87 5.19 -16.48
CA ILE A 107 7.99 4.36 -15.28
C ILE A 107 8.62 5.18 -14.19
N LYS A 108 8.00 5.15 -13.00
CA LYS A 108 8.46 5.84 -11.82
C LYS A 108 8.80 4.83 -10.73
N LYS A 109 9.91 5.03 -10.04
CA LYS A 109 10.22 4.29 -8.81
C LYS A 109 9.54 4.94 -7.63
N ILE A 110 8.97 4.11 -6.77
CA ILE A 110 8.37 4.55 -5.51
C ILE A 110 9.07 3.85 -4.35
N TYR A 111 9.28 4.58 -3.28
CA TYR A 111 10.03 4.13 -2.10
C TYR A 111 9.10 4.21 -0.90
N ASP A 112 8.83 3.07 -0.30
CA ASP A 112 7.91 2.98 0.83
C ASP A 112 8.52 2.17 1.96
N THR A 113 8.30 2.64 3.19
CA THR A 113 8.66 1.92 4.40
C THR A 113 7.39 1.67 5.19
N TRP A 114 6.99 0.41 5.28
CA TRP A 114 5.73 -0.01 5.87
C TRP A 114 5.94 -0.94 7.06
N VAL A 115 5.06 -0.84 8.04
CA VAL A 115 5.08 -1.68 9.24
C VAL A 115 3.88 -2.63 9.19
N PHE A 116 4.17 -3.92 9.21
CA PHE A 116 3.16 -4.98 9.31
C PHE A 116 3.15 -5.56 10.73
N SER A 117 1.98 -5.98 11.16
CA SER A 117 1.78 -6.53 12.49
C SER A 117 0.91 -7.79 12.43
N ARG A 118 1.22 -8.72 13.32
CA ARG A 118 0.42 -9.94 13.53
C ARG A 118 0.34 -10.23 15.01
N ASP A 119 -0.87 -10.49 15.49
CA ASP A 119 -1.09 -10.94 16.87
C ASP A 119 -1.02 -12.47 16.92
N ILE A 120 0.03 -13.00 17.55
CA ILE A 120 0.27 -14.45 17.63
C ILE A 120 -0.61 -15.15 18.66
N SER A 121 -1.38 -14.40 19.47
CA SER A 121 -2.34 -14.99 20.41
C SER A 121 -3.63 -15.43 19.73
N THR A 122 -3.84 -15.03 18.47
CA THR A 122 -5.02 -15.41 17.69
C THR A 122 -4.69 -16.54 16.72
N ASN A 123 -5.72 -17.21 16.22
CA ASN A 123 -5.57 -18.23 15.18
C ASN A 123 -5.44 -17.63 13.77
N ASN A 124 -5.54 -16.31 13.65
CA ASN A 124 -5.44 -15.63 12.37
C ASN A 124 -3.95 -15.50 11.98
N PRO A 125 -3.49 -16.17 10.91
CA PRO A 125 -2.10 -16.11 10.48
C PRO A 125 -1.79 -14.85 9.68
N ASN A 126 -2.77 -14.01 9.40
CA ASN A 126 -2.63 -12.90 8.48
C ASN A 126 -1.94 -11.70 9.14
N TRP A 127 -1.12 -11.02 8.36
CA TRP A 127 -0.47 -9.76 8.73
C TRP A 127 -1.32 -8.60 8.25
N HIS A 128 -1.28 -7.51 9.02
CA HIS A 128 -1.98 -6.28 8.67
C HIS A 128 -0.99 -5.13 8.58
N LEU A 129 -1.20 -4.24 7.62
CA LEU A 129 -0.47 -2.99 7.56
C LEU A 129 -0.98 -2.09 8.69
N VAL A 130 -0.08 -1.68 9.58
CA VAL A 130 -0.42 -0.88 10.76
C VAL A 130 0.20 0.51 10.75
N ASP A 131 1.20 0.74 9.89
CA ASP A 131 1.81 2.06 9.76
C ASP A 131 2.53 2.20 8.42
N THR A 132 2.58 3.42 7.93
CA THR A 132 3.37 3.81 6.76
C THR A 132 4.30 4.94 7.21
N LEU A 133 5.60 4.70 7.11
CA LEU A 133 6.61 5.65 7.60
C LEU A 133 7.08 6.60 6.49
N THR A 134 7.01 6.16 5.27
CA THR A 134 7.28 6.99 4.09
C THR A 134 6.41 6.51 2.93
#